data_28f356caec6449c58ef43781b65a0ac3
#
_entry.id   28f356caec6449c58ef43781b65a0ac3
#
_cell.length_a   1.000
_cell.length_b   1.000
_cell.length_c   1.000
_cell.angle_alpha   90.00
_cell.angle_beta   90.00
_cell.angle_gamma   90.00
#
_symmetry.space_group_name_H-M   'P 1'
#
loop_
_entity.id
_entity.type
_entity.pdbx_description
1 polymer ?
#
loop_
_entity_poly.entity_id
_entity_poly.type
_entity_poly.pdbx_seq_one_letter_code
_entity_poly.pdbx_strand_id
1 'polypeptide(L)'
;MFARDLAECEKTDRRVVSPDGNWESTRLLLKEDNMGFSFHITTIYEGKDFDMHYQNHLESVYCISGEGEIESREDGQKHHIKPGVVYVLDKHDAHTLRAFKELKLACVFNPPITGKEVHNSDGAYELLE
;
A
#
# COMPACT_ATOMS: atom_id res chain seq x y z
N MET A 1 13.90 20.17 8.24
CA MET A 1 14.47 18.89 7.76
C MET A 1 14.38 17.86 8.86
N PHE A 2 13.96 16.63 8.56
CA PHE A 2 13.90 15.55 9.53
C PHE A 2 14.17 14.21 8.86
N ALA A 3 14.40 13.19 9.68
CA ALA A 3 14.58 11.82 9.22
C ALA A 3 13.82 10.88 10.15
N ARG A 4 13.35 9.76 9.61
CA ARG A 4 12.73 8.69 10.40
C ARG A 4 13.37 7.36 10.03
N ASP A 5 13.46 6.49 11.01
CA ASP A 5 14.01 5.14 10.86
C ASP A 5 12.84 4.16 10.81
N LEU A 6 12.84 3.24 9.84
CA LEU A 6 11.76 2.28 9.68
C LEU A 6 11.62 1.39 10.92
N ALA A 7 12.72 0.85 11.43
CA ALA A 7 12.67 -0.04 12.59
C ALA A 7 12.12 0.65 13.83
N GLU A 8 12.43 1.93 14.01
CA GLU A 8 11.88 2.72 15.12
C GLU A 8 10.37 2.99 14.91
N CYS A 9 9.97 3.33 13.70
CA CYS A 9 8.55 3.57 13.38
C CYS A 9 7.70 2.30 13.55
N GLU A 10 8.26 1.13 13.29
CA GLU A 10 7.57 -0.14 13.48
C GLU A 10 7.21 -0.42 14.94
N LYS A 11 7.84 0.27 15.88
CA LYS A 11 7.55 0.15 17.31
C LYS A 11 6.45 1.11 17.78
N THR A 12 5.88 1.89 16.88
CA THR A 12 4.89 2.92 17.18
C THR A 12 3.56 2.60 16.52
N ASP A 13 2.57 3.46 16.73
CA ASP A 13 1.27 3.38 16.08
C ASP A 13 1.32 3.70 14.59
N ARG A 14 2.49 4.06 14.05
CA ARG A 14 2.69 4.16 12.60
C ARG A 14 2.65 2.81 11.92
N ARG A 15 2.88 1.72 12.66
CA ARG A 15 2.72 0.36 12.16
C ARG A 15 1.27 -0.07 12.33
N VAL A 16 0.62 -0.40 11.22
CA VAL A 16 -0.77 -0.87 11.18
C VAL A 16 -0.78 -2.27 10.58
N VAL A 17 -1.42 -3.20 11.29
CA VAL A 17 -1.62 -4.58 10.83
C VAL A 17 -3.07 -4.72 10.39
N SER A 18 -3.28 -5.30 9.21
CA SER A 18 -4.64 -5.48 8.69
C SER A 18 -5.45 -6.41 9.59
N PRO A 19 -6.75 -6.13 9.81
CA PRO A 19 -7.59 -6.99 10.63
C PRO A 19 -7.72 -8.43 10.10
N ASP A 20 -7.60 -8.60 8.78
CA ASP A 20 -7.70 -9.90 8.12
C ASP A 20 -6.37 -10.67 8.09
N GLY A 21 -5.27 -10.07 8.54
CA GLY A 21 -3.96 -10.71 8.57
C GLY A 21 -3.25 -10.80 7.22
N ASN A 22 -3.72 -10.08 6.21
CA ASN A 22 -3.14 -10.15 4.86
C ASN A 22 -1.88 -9.31 4.71
N TRP A 23 -1.76 -8.21 5.48
CA TRP A 23 -0.66 -7.28 5.34
C TRP A 23 -0.39 -6.49 6.61
N GLU A 24 0.76 -5.85 6.65
CA GLU A 24 1.08 -4.79 7.60
C GLU A 24 1.72 -3.62 6.87
N SER A 25 1.58 -2.42 7.41
CA SER A 25 2.10 -1.20 6.78
C SER A 25 2.61 -0.26 7.85
N THR A 26 3.86 0.21 7.67
CA THR A 26 4.45 1.23 8.54
C THR A 26 4.47 2.56 7.77
N ARG A 27 3.78 3.56 8.29
CA ARG A 27 3.58 4.85 7.64
C ARG A 27 4.69 5.81 8.06
N LEU A 28 5.66 6.01 7.16
CA LEU A 28 6.81 6.88 7.41
C LEU A 28 6.46 8.36 7.27
N LEU A 29 5.59 8.69 6.31
CA LEU A 29 5.08 10.04 6.10
C LEU A 29 3.56 9.99 6.03
N LEU A 30 2.92 10.91 6.74
CA LEU A 30 1.48 11.03 6.81
C LEU A 30 1.06 12.44 6.41
N LYS A 31 -0.26 12.67 6.32
CA LYS A 31 -0.83 13.97 5.97
C LYS A 31 -0.27 15.10 6.84
N GLU A 32 -0.08 14.87 8.14
CA GLU A 32 0.42 15.87 9.08
C GLU A 32 1.85 16.34 8.80
N ASP A 33 2.61 15.59 8.00
CA ASP A 33 3.96 15.97 7.63
C ASP A 33 3.99 17.00 6.50
N ASN A 34 2.84 17.31 5.90
CA ASN A 34 2.64 18.38 4.90
C ASN A 34 3.52 18.25 3.65
N MET A 35 3.79 17.03 3.23
CA MET A 35 4.59 16.79 2.03
C MET A 35 3.74 16.66 0.75
N GLY A 36 2.40 16.63 0.89
CA GLY A 36 1.49 16.46 -0.24
C GLY A 36 1.27 15.01 -0.65
N PHE A 37 1.89 14.07 0.05
CA PHE A 37 1.71 12.63 -0.13
C PHE A 37 1.99 11.92 1.19
N SER A 38 1.55 10.66 1.30
CA SER A 38 1.98 9.78 2.38
C SER A 38 2.89 8.69 1.81
N PHE A 39 3.78 8.17 2.64
CA PHE A 39 4.78 7.18 2.23
C PHE A 39 4.79 6.04 3.24
N HIS A 40 4.60 4.81 2.73
CA HIS A 40 4.47 3.62 3.58
C HIS A 40 5.41 2.52 3.12
N ILE A 41 5.92 1.74 4.07
CA ILE A 41 6.57 0.47 3.77
C ILE A 41 5.58 -0.61 4.18
N THR A 42 5.16 -1.41 3.21
CA THR A 42 4.09 -2.40 3.37
C THR A 42 4.64 -3.81 3.12
N THR A 43 4.28 -4.73 3.99
CA THR A 43 4.56 -6.15 3.82
C THR A 43 3.25 -6.85 3.51
N ILE A 44 3.22 -7.58 2.37
CA ILE A 44 2.11 -8.48 2.03
C ILE A 44 2.61 -9.89 2.30
N TYR A 45 1.94 -10.62 3.16
CA TYR A 45 2.40 -11.94 3.57
C TYR A 45 2.27 -12.95 2.43
N GLU A 46 3.17 -13.94 2.41
CA GLU A 46 3.21 -14.99 1.39
C GLU A 46 1.86 -15.73 1.32
N GLY A 47 1.42 -16.01 0.10
CA GLY A 47 0.20 -16.76 -0.17
C GLY A 47 -1.08 -15.97 -0.01
N LYS A 48 -1.00 -14.69 0.32
CA LYS A 48 -2.18 -13.86 0.45
C LYS A 48 -2.57 -13.25 -0.88
N ASP A 49 -3.89 -13.16 -1.11
CA ASP A 49 -4.46 -12.42 -2.22
C ASP A 49 -5.67 -11.65 -1.71
N PHE A 50 -5.91 -10.49 -2.30
CA PHE A 50 -7.06 -9.68 -1.91
C PHE A 50 -7.35 -8.61 -2.94
N ASP A 51 -8.64 -8.25 -3.01
CA ASP A 51 -9.15 -7.23 -3.90
C ASP A 51 -9.13 -5.88 -3.24
N MET A 52 -8.74 -4.87 -4.00
CA MET A 52 -8.70 -3.48 -3.54
C MET A 52 -9.21 -2.56 -4.63
N HIS A 53 -9.77 -1.43 -4.21
CA HIS A 53 -10.23 -0.40 -5.14
C HIS A 53 -10.13 0.96 -4.45
N TYR A 54 -9.03 1.67 -4.66
CA TYR A 54 -8.81 3.00 -4.07
C TYR A 54 -9.55 4.06 -4.87
N GLN A 55 -10.81 4.29 -4.54
CA GLN A 55 -11.67 5.25 -5.23
C GLN A 55 -11.32 6.69 -4.90
N ASN A 56 -10.66 6.92 -3.78
CA ASN A 56 -10.35 8.26 -3.25
C ASN A 56 -8.87 8.62 -3.32
N HIS A 57 -8.01 7.67 -3.71
CA HIS A 57 -6.55 7.85 -3.70
C HIS A 57 -5.93 7.31 -4.97
N LEU A 58 -4.86 7.96 -5.41
CA LEU A 58 -3.92 7.39 -6.36
C LEU A 58 -2.79 6.74 -5.57
N GLU A 59 -2.22 5.66 -6.10
CA GLU A 59 -1.12 4.97 -5.44
C GLU A 59 -0.04 4.58 -6.44
N SER A 60 1.22 4.77 -6.03
CA SER A 60 2.39 4.21 -6.70
C SER A 60 3.05 3.23 -5.76
N VAL A 61 3.43 2.06 -6.27
CA VAL A 61 3.99 0.98 -5.46
C VAL A 61 5.26 0.45 -6.11
N TYR A 62 6.37 0.52 -5.38
CA TYR A 62 7.66 -0.02 -5.82
C TYR A 62 8.00 -1.27 -5.03
N CYS A 63 8.35 -2.34 -5.75
CA CYS A 63 8.72 -3.61 -5.10
C CYS A 63 10.18 -3.59 -4.66
N ILE A 64 10.41 -3.75 -3.37
CA ILE A 64 11.75 -3.84 -2.76
C ILE A 64 12.22 -5.29 -2.79
N SER A 65 11.35 -6.22 -2.40
CA SER A 65 11.66 -7.65 -2.35
C SER A 65 10.39 -8.49 -2.48
N GLY A 66 10.59 -9.77 -2.81
CA GLY A 66 9.49 -10.71 -2.95
C GLY A 66 9.05 -10.89 -4.39
N GLU A 67 7.91 -11.55 -4.58
CA GLU A 67 7.35 -11.85 -5.90
C GLU A 67 5.84 -11.94 -5.80
N GLY A 68 5.15 -11.41 -6.80
CA GLY A 68 3.71 -11.45 -6.85
C GLY A 68 3.16 -11.02 -8.19
N GLU A 69 1.90 -10.62 -8.17
CA GLU A 69 1.17 -10.25 -9.37
C GLU A 69 0.09 -9.24 -9.01
N ILE A 70 -0.11 -8.26 -9.88
CA ILE A 70 -1.25 -7.36 -9.80
C ILE A 70 -2.13 -7.57 -11.03
N GLU A 71 -3.43 -7.65 -10.80
CA GLU A 71 -4.41 -7.84 -11.87
C GLU A 71 -5.43 -6.72 -11.85
N SER A 72 -5.64 -6.07 -13.00
CA SER A 72 -6.76 -5.14 -13.18
C SER A 72 -8.04 -5.95 -13.29
N ARG A 73 -9.01 -5.68 -12.42
CA ARG A 73 -10.31 -6.38 -12.46
C ARG A 73 -11.20 -5.89 -13.59
N GLU A 74 -10.91 -4.74 -14.16
CA GLU A 74 -11.69 -4.17 -15.23
C GLU A 74 -11.48 -4.91 -16.56
N ASP A 75 -10.20 -5.18 -16.90
CA ASP A 75 -9.85 -5.77 -18.19
C ASP A 75 -9.04 -7.09 -18.06
N GLY A 76 -8.72 -7.51 -16.85
CA GLY A 76 -7.98 -8.75 -16.59
C GLY A 76 -6.49 -8.67 -16.90
N GLN A 77 -5.96 -7.49 -17.20
CA GLN A 77 -4.54 -7.30 -17.46
C GLN A 77 -3.73 -7.60 -16.20
N LYS A 78 -2.66 -8.37 -16.35
CA LYS A 78 -1.79 -8.77 -15.23
C LYS A 78 -0.39 -8.24 -15.41
N HIS A 79 0.23 -7.84 -14.31
CA HIS A 79 1.63 -7.45 -14.28
C HIS A 79 2.36 -8.23 -13.20
N HIS A 80 3.50 -8.79 -13.56
CA HIS A 80 4.36 -9.51 -12.62
C HIS A 80 5.06 -8.50 -11.70
N ILE A 81 5.06 -8.76 -10.40
CA ILE A 81 5.72 -7.95 -9.39
C ILE A 81 6.97 -8.67 -8.94
N LYS A 82 8.12 -8.01 -9.09
CA LYS A 82 9.43 -8.48 -8.64
C LYS A 82 10.26 -7.27 -8.22
N PRO A 83 11.41 -7.45 -7.54
CA PRO A 83 12.23 -6.32 -7.15
C PRO A 83 12.56 -5.42 -8.35
N GLY A 84 12.37 -4.11 -8.20
CA GLY A 84 12.61 -3.13 -9.23
C GLY A 84 11.38 -2.73 -10.04
N VAL A 85 10.26 -3.43 -9.90
CA VAL A 85 9.02 -3.07 -10.61
C VAL A 85 8.25 -2.03 -9.81
N VAL A 86 7.79 -0.97 -10.49
CA VAL A 86 6.79 -0.05 -9.95
C VAL A 86 5.48 -0.31 -10.69
N TYR A 87 4.37 -0.44 -9.95
CA TYR A 87 3.06 -0.37 -10.56
C TYR A 87 2.29 0.84 -10.02
N VAL A 88 1.39 1.36 -10.84
CA VAL A 88 0.74 2.64 -10.58
C VAL A 88 -0.77 2.48 -10.77
N LEU A 89 -1.51 2.88 -9.75
CA LEU A 89 -2.97 2.89 -9.77
C LEU A 89 -3.40 4.33 -10.07
N ASP A 90 -3.32 4.72 -11.34
CA ASP A 90 -3.49 6.11 -11.78
C ASP A 90 -4.90 6.46 -12.25
N LYS A 91 -5.79 5.46 -12.29
CA LYS A 91 -7.18 5.61 -12.77
C LYS A 91 -8.18 5.07 -11.77
N HIS A 92 -7.81 5.03 -10.50
CA HIS A 92 -8.62 4.42 -9.44
C HIS A 92 -8.97 2.96 -9.79
N ASP A 93 -7.98 2.22 -10.29
CA ASP A 93 -8.17 0.87 -10.81
C ASP A 93 -8.60 -0.10 -9.72
N ALA A 94 -9.70 -0.81 -9.97
CA ALA A 94 -10.07 -1.97 -9.17
C ALA A 94 -9.08 -3.10 -9.49
N HIS A 95 -8.45 -3.68 -8.46
CA HIS A 95 -7.35 -4.61 -8.69
C HIS A 95 -7.31 -5.73 -7.66
N THR A 96 -6.65 -6.83 -8.05
CA THR A 96 -6.33 -7.95 -7.16
C THR A 96 -4.82 -8.04 -7.03
N LEU A 97 -4.34 -8.07 -5.80
CA LEU A 97 -2.92 -8.23 -5.49
C LEU A 97 -2.69 -9.65 -4.96
N ARG A 98 -1.70 -10.34 -5.51
CA ARG A 98 -1.32 -11.69 -5.08
C ARG A 98 0.14 -11.72 -4.71
N ALA A 99 0.46 -12.22 -3.52
CA ALA A 99 1.83 -12.39 -3.06
C ALA A 99 2.20 -13.88 -3.17
N PHE A 100 3.00 -14.23 -4.17
CA PHE A 100 3.53 -15.59 -4.31
C PHE A 100 4.62 -15.87 -3.28
N LYS A 101 5.39 -14.84 -2.95
CA LYS A 101 6.33 -14.79 -1.83
C LYS A 101 6.04 -13.52 -1.06
N GLU A 102 6.47 -13.43 0.18
CA GLU A 102 6.28 -12.21 0.96
C GLU A 102 6.81 -11.00 0.19
N LEU A 103 5.93 -10.04 -0.04
CA LEU A 103 6.27 -8.79 -0.74
C LEU A 103 6.60 -7.70 0.25
N LYS A 104 7.67 -6.98 -0.02
CA LYS A 104 7.99 -5.72 0.67
C LYS A 104 7.91 -4.58 -0.34
N LEU A 105 7.03 -3.63 -0.06
CA LEU A 105 6.62 -2.61 -1.02
C LEU A 105 6.80 -1.21 -0.42
N ALA A 106 7.30 -0.27 -1.23
CA ALA A 106 7.30 1.15 -0.91
C ALA A 106 6.12 1.80 -1.61
N CYS A 107 5.19 2.36 -0.84
CA CYS A 107 3.91 2.86 -1.34
C CYS A 107 3.77 4.36 -1.10
N VAL A 108 3.28 5.07 -2.12
CA VAL A 108 2.99 6.50 -2.05
C VAL A 108 1.51 6.71 -2.37
N PHE A 109 0.80 7.41 -1.48
CA PHE A 109 -0.61 7.77 -1.69
C PHE A 109 -0.77 9.28 -1.88
N ASN A 110 -1.63 9.65 -2.82
CA ASN A 110 -2.07 11.02 -3.05
C ASN A 110 -3.61 11.01 -3.21
N PRO A 111 -4.36 11.76 -2.40
CA PRO A 111 -3.91 12.59 -1.30
C PRO A 111 -3.29 11.77 -0.16
N PRO A 112 -2.52 12.41 0.73
CA PRO A 112 -1.89 11.69 1.83
C PRO A 112 -2.92 11.15 2.82
N ILE A 113 -2.66 9.99 3.40
CA ILE A 113 -3.51 9.44 4.44
C ILE A 113 -3.12 10.00 5.81
N THR A 114 -4.06 9.96 6.76
CA THR A 114 -3.87 10.48 8.12
C THR A 114 -3.15 9.47 9.03
N GLY A 115 -3.17 8.19 8.66
CA GLY A 115 -2.62 7.10 9.45
C GLY A 115 -3.68 6.29 10.20
N LYS A 116 -4.93 6.73 10.14
CA LYS A 116 -6.05 6.08 10.85
C LYS A 116 -6.95 5.29 9.90
N GLU A 117 -6.74 5.41 8.59
CA GLU A 117 -7.56 4.75 7.60
C GLU A 117 -7.33 3.25 7.61
N VAL A 118 -8.42 2.51 7.46
CA VAL A 118 -8.42 1.07 7.19
C VAL A 118 -9.25 0.83 5.94
N HIS A 119 -9.02 -0.29 5.26
CA HIS A 119 -9.80 -0.63 4.07
C HIS A 119 -11.27 -0.81 4.46
N ASN A 120 -12.16 -0.15 3.70
CA ASN A 120 -13.61 -0.35 3.82
C ASN A 120 -14.02 -1.61 3.05
N SER A 121 -15.34 -1.86 2.93
CA SER A 121 -15.86 -3.04 2.25
C SER A 121 -15.49 -3.13 0.77
N ASP A 122 -15.14 -1.99 0.13
CA ASP A 122 -14.72 -1.92 -1.27
C ASP A 122 -13.20 -2.07 -1.44
N GLY A 123 -12.46 -2.24 -0.36
CA GLY A 123 -10.99 -2.30 -0.40
C GLY A 123 -10.35 -0.93 -0.65
N ALA A 124 -11.02 0.14 -0.26
CA ALA A 124 -10.56 1.51 -0.41
C ALA A 124 -10.33 2.16 0.95
N TYR A 125 -9.54 3.23 0.95
CA TYR A 125 -9.48 4.15 2.10
C TYR A 125 -10.50 5.28 1.91
N GLU A 126 -11.14 5.67 3.00
CA GLU A 126 -12.00 6.85 3.01
C GLU A 126 -11.14 8.11 3.12
N LEU A 127 -11.68 9.25 2.60
CA LEU A 127 -11.03 10.54 2.81
C LEU A 127 -11.36 11.03 4.21
N LEU A 128 -10.34 11.08 5.07
CA LEU A 128 -10.45 11.64 6.41
C LEU A 128 -9.91 13.08 6.39
N GLU A 129 -10.71 14.02 6.83
CA GLU A 129 -10.36 15.45 6.86
C GLU A 129 -9.66 15.84 8.16
#